data_3d872fa2072a4a6f2d7eb81ca70e8024
#
_entry.id   3d872fa2072a4a6f2d7eb81ca70e8024
#
_cell.length_a   1.000
_cell.length_b   1.000
_cell.length_c   1.000
_cell.angle_alpha   90.00
_cell.angle_beta   90.00
_cell.angle_gamma   90.00
#
_symmetry.space_group_name_H-M   'P 1'
#
loop_
_entity.id
_entity.type
_entity.pdbx_description
1 polymer ?
#
loop_
_entity_poly.entity_id
_entity_poly.type
_entity_poly.pdbx_seq_one_letter_code
_entity_poly.pdbx_strand_id
1 'polypeptide(L)'
;HATIRRQRQMCIRDRALESVDGNDREVEIWCSNDYLNMSQNPEVLDSCINVINKLGTGSGGTRNISGTSSYHVKLEHTLAELHNKEAALVFPSAYTANQATIATLCRNIEGIEIFSDRLNHASLIEGIRNSKAQYHIFEHNDMDHLSSLLEATNIDAPKLIICESIYSMEGIRSPLKEIVRLAKKFNAITYLDEVHSVGLYGNEGRGIAEELGLSDQIDIINGTLSKSFGQLGGYVAASANIIDYIRSFASGFIFTSSINPSIAAASIKSIELTKESEILRLRIRSCLLYTSDAADEWL
;
A
#
# COMPACT_ATOMS: atom_id res chain seq x y z
N HIS A 1 -24.70 -15.12 14.30
CA HIS A 1 -24.70 -15.82 13.01
C HIS A 1 -23.25 -16.18 12.68
N ALA A 2 -22.88 -17.44 12.92
CA ALA A 2 -21.62 -17.97 12.42
C ALA A 2 -21.76 -18.10 10.90
N THR A 3 -21.20 -17.15 10.16
CA THR A 3 -21.03 -17.32 8.73
C THR A 3 -20.02 -18.44 8.56
N ILE A 4 -20.46 -19.62 8.16
CA ILE A 4 -19.57 -20.71 7.76
C ILE A 4 -18.77 -20.17 6.58
N ARG A 5 -17.51 -19.80 6.81
CA ARG A 5 -16.59 -19.46 5.74
C ARG A 5 -16.35 -20.73 4.94
N ARG A 6 -16.93 -20.80 3.74
CA ARG A 6 -16.68 -21.89 2.82
C ARG A 6 -15.19 -21.95 2.54
N GLN A 7 -14.60 -23.12 2.76
CA GLN A 7 -13.18 -23.32 2.48
C GLN A 7 -13.02 -23.44 0.97
N ARG A 8 -12.31 -22.49 0.36
CA ARG A 8 -11.99 -22.49 -1.07
C ARG A 8 -10.55 -22.95 -1.25
N GLN A 9 -10.36 -23.99 -2.06
CA GLN A 9 -9.04 -24.43 -2.48
C GLN A 9 -8.76 -23.83 -3.87
N MET A 10 -7.80 -22.92 -3.96
CA MET A 10 -7.40 -22.33 -5.22
C MET A 10 -6.56 -23.32 -6.02
N CYS A 11 -7.07 -23.78 -7.17
CA CYS A 11 -6.33 -24.63 -8.10
C CYS A 11 -5.59 -23.81 -9.16
N ILE A 12 -6.22 -22.70 -9.60
CA ILE A 12 -5.68 -21.68 -10.49
C ILE A 12 -6.23 -20.36 -9.98
N ARG A 13 -5.60 -19.24 -10.24
CA ARG A 13 -5.94 -17.97 -9.60
C ARG A 13 -7.32 -17.41 -9.98
N ASP A 14 -7.75 -17.62 -11.21
CA ASP A 14 -9.09 -17.29 -11.72
C ASP A 14 -10.15 -18.36 -11.39
N ARG A 15 -9.72 -19.53 -10.88
CA ARG A 15 -10.59 -20.64 -10.53
C ARG A 15 -10.24 -21.23 -9.18
N ALA A 16 -11.24 -21.76 -8.51
CA ALA A 16 -11.09 -22.49 -7.25
C ALA A 16 -12.00 -23.70 -7.21
N LEU A 17 -11.66 -24.67 -6.39
CA LEU A 17 -12.59 -25.72 -5.99
C LEU A 17 -13.36 -25.23 -4.76
N GLU A 18 -14.66 -25.14 -4.87
CA GLU A 18 -15.54 -24.89 -3.72
C GLU A 18 -16.14 -26.24 -3.27
N SER A 19 -15.85 -26.66 -2.06
CA SER A 19 -16.43 -27.86 -1.48
C SER A 19 -17.73 -27.50 -0.75
N VAL A 20 -18.84 -28.02 -1.25
CA VAL A 20 -20.17 -27.84 -0.64
C VAL A 20 -20.77 -29.22 -0.40
N ASP A 21 -21.03 -29.55 0.86
CA ASP A 21 -21.61 -30.85 1.28
C ASP A 21 -20.85 -32.08 0.74
N GLY A 22 -19.50 -31.98 0.68
CA GLY A 22 -18.64 -33.05 0.22
C GLY A 22 -18.53 -33.18 -1.32
N ASN A 23 -19.16 -32.27 -2.07
CA ASN A 23 -19.03 -32.20 -3.52
C ASN A 23 -18.15 -31.01 -3.90
N ASP A 24 -17.10 -31.27 -4.66
CA ASP A 24 -16.22 -30.24 -5.20
C ASP A 24 -16.75 -29.73 -6.55
N ARG A 25 -16.84 -28.41 -6.69
CA ARG A 25 -17.14 -27.76 -7.95
C ARG A 25 -16.10 -26.69 -8.29
N GLU A 26 -15.78 -26.57 -9.54
CA GLU A 26 -14.94 -25.48 -10.02
C GLU A 26 -15.72 -24.17 -10.07
N VAL A 27 -15.14 -23.11 -9.52
CA VAL A 27 -15.74 -21.77 -9.50
C VAL A 27 -14.74 -20.74 -9.98
N GLU A 28 -15.22 -19.72 -10.67
CA GLU A 28 -14.41 -18.54 -11.04
C GLU A 28 -14.25 -17.59 -9.85
N ILE A 29 -13.07 -16.97 -9.76
CA ILE A 29 -12.71 -16.04 -8.67
C ILE A 29 -12.75 -14.61 -9.21
N TRP A 30 -13.76 -13.84 -8.78
CA TRP A 30 -13.91 -12.41 -9.10
C TRP A 30 -13.42 -11.47 -7.99
N CYS A 31 -13.04 -12.00 -6.83
CA CYS A 31 -12.65 -11.22 -5.65
C CYS A 31 -11.13 -11.23 -5.38
N SER A 32 -10.31 -11.51 -6.39
CA SER A 32 -8.86 -11.45 -6.24
C SER A 32 -8.37 -10.00 -6.27
N ASN A 33 -7.44 -9.68 -5.36
CA ASN A 33 -6.74 -8.40 -5.37
C ASN A 33 -5.49 -8.38 -6.25
N ASP A 34 -5.13 -9.47 -6.92
CA ASP A 34 -4.04 -9.48 -7.89
C ASP A 34 -4.51 -8.91 -9.22
N TYR A 35 -4.65 -7.61 -9.25
CA TYR A 35 -5.26 -6.88 -10.36
C TYR A 35 -4.62 -7.13 -11.73
N LEU A 36 -3.32 -7.37 -11.75
CA LEU A 36 -2.54 -7.58 -12.98
C LEU A 36 -2.13 -9.04 -13.20
N ASN A 37 -2.61 -9.97 -12.35
CA ASN A 37 -2.25 -11.39 -12.39
C ASN A 37 -0.74 -11.65 -12.31
N MET A 38 0.00 -10.81 -11.62
CA MET A 38 1.47 -10.89 -11.54
C MET A 38 1.96 -12.11 -10.80
N SER A 39 1.19 -12.66 -9.85
CA SER A 39 1.62 -13.87 -9.16
C SER A 39 1.63 -15.12 -10.02
N GLN A 40 1.00 -15.08 -11.20
CA GLN A 40 1.02 -16.15 -12.19
C GLN A 40 1.91 -15.84 -13.40
N ASN A 41 2.53 -14.67 -13.42
CA ASN A 41 3.43 -14.30 -14.52
C ASN A 41 4.66 -15.22 -14.52
N PRO A 42 5.01 -15.86 -15.66
CA PRO A 42 6.12 -16.81 -15.70
C PRO A 42 7.47 -16.22 -15.27
N GLU A 43 7.78 -14.99 -15.65
CA GLU A 43 9.05 -14.34 -15.25
C GLU A 43 9.11 -14.05 -13.75
N VAL A 44 7.97 -13.72 -13.14
CA VAL A 44 7.86 -13.51 -11.69
C VAL A 44 8.02 -14.83 -10.94
N LEU A 45 7.38 -15.90 -11.44
CA LEU A 45 7.52 -17.26 -10.90
C LEU A 45 8.96 -17.76 -11.00
N ASP A 46 9.61 -17.61 -12.16
CA ASP A 46 10.99 -18.02 -12.36
C ASP A 46 11.95 -17.28 -11.43
N SER A 47 11.73 -15.96 -11.24
CA SER A 47 12.50 -15.17 -10.28
C SER A 47 12.37 -15.70 -8.85
N CYS A 48 11.16 -16.06 -8.44
CA CYS A 48 10.88 -16.66 -7.14
C CYS A 48 11.59 -18.02 -6.96
N ILE A 49 11.41 -18.92 -7.91
CA ILE A 49 11.96 -20.31 -7.91
C ILE A 49 13.49 -20.27 -7.86
N ASN A 50 14.11 -19.40 -8.64
CA ASN A 50 15.57 -19.25 -8.68
C ASN A 50 16.14 -18.86 -7.30
N VAL A 51 15.43 -18.00 -6.55
CA VAL A 51 15.89 -17.59 -5.22
C VAL A 51 15.60 -18.67 -4.17
N ILE A 52 14.49 -19.39 -4.27
CA ILE A 52 14.21 -20.56 -3.42
C ILE A 52 15.31 -21.60 -3.55
N ASN A 53 15.74 -21.91 -4.76
CA ASN A 53 16.82 -22.87 -5.01
C ASN A 53 18.18 -22.44 -4.44
N LYS A 54 18.41 -21.12 -4.30
CA LYS A 54 19.67 -20.57 -3.78
C LYS A 54 19.68 -20.37 -2.27
N LEU A 55 18.56 -19.91 -1.71
CA LEU A 55 18.49 -19.41 -0.32
C LEU A 55 17.45 -20.15 0.55
N GLY A 56 16.71 -21.10 -0.03
CA GLY A 56 15.62 -21.79 0.68
C GLY A 56 14.35 -20.95 0.81
N THR A 57 13.46 -21.43 1.68
CA THR A 57 12.08 -20.91 1.80
C THR A 57 11.85 -19.99 3.01
N GLY A 58 12.85 -19.69 3.81
CA GLY A 58 12.73 -18.89 5.03
C GLY A 58 13.49 -17.57 4.96
N SER A 59 13.10 -16.62 5.79
CA SER A 59 13.81 -15.33 5.94
C SER A 59 14.95 -15.36 6.95
N GLY A 60 14.99 -16.35 7.83
CA GLY A 60 16.02 -16.50 8.85
C GLY A 60 15.81 -15.64 10.11
N GLY A 61 14.90 -14.66 10.12
CA GLY A 61 14.63 -13.84 11.29
C GLY A 61 14.12 -12.44 10.98
N THR A 62 14.29 -11.55 11.96
CA THR A 62 13.96 -10.12 11.80
C THR A 62 15.02 -9.41 10.97
N ARG A 63 14.65 -8.28 10.37
CA ARG A 63 15.52 -7.50 9.48
C ARG A 63 16.86 -7.08 10.15
N ASN A 64 16.80 -6.69 11.41
CA ASN A 64 17.96 -6.14 12.12
C ASN A 64 18.92 -7.22 12.67
N ILE A 65 18.55 -8.52 12.64
CA ILE A 65 19.42 -9.61 13.14
C ILE A 65 19.96 -10.42 11.96
N SER A 66 19.12 -11.21 11.29
CA SER A 66 19.55 -12.14 10.24
C SER A 66 18.62 -12.17 9.02
N GLY A 67 17.48 -11.48 9.10
CA GLY A 67 16.43 -11.51 8.07
C GLY A 67 16.66 -10.54 6.91
N THR A 68 17.77 -9.81 6.85
CA THR A 68 18.10 -8.94 5.71
C THR A 68 18.97 -9.69 4.72
N SER A 69 18.50 -9.79 3.47
CA SER A 69 19.29 -10.28 2.34
C SER A 69 19.51 -9.16 1.31
N SER A 70 20.39 -9.39 0.34
CA SER A 70 20.59 -8.48 -0.80
C SER A 70 19.31 -8.21 -1.59
N TYR A 71 18.38 -9.16 -1.62
CA TYR A 71 17.08 -8.98 -2.28
C TYR A 71 16.18 -7.98 -1.55
N HIS A 72 16.22 -7.92 -0.22
CA HIS A 72 15.48 -6.90 0.53
C HIS A 72 16.04 -5.50 0.23
N VAL A 73 17.37 -5.36 0.25
CA VAL A 73 18.02 -4.08 -0.05
C VAL A 73 17.69 -3.62 -1.49
N LYS A 74 17.78 -4.55 -2.46
CA LYS A 74 17.43 -4.25 -3.85
C LYS A 74 15.95 -3.87 -3.98
N LEU A 75 15.03 -4.56 -3.31
CA LEU A 75 13.60 -4.24 -3.33
C LEU A 75 13.33 -2.84 -2.75
N GLU A 76 13.93 -2.51 -1.61
CA GLU A 76 13.79 -1.19 -0.99
C GLU A 76 14.30 -0.08 -1.93
N HIS A 77 15.41 -0.31 -2.62
CA HIS A 77 15.93 0.60 -3.64
C HIS A 77 14.95 0.74 -4.82
N THR A 78 14.46 -0.39 -5.36
CA THR A 78 13.48 -0.40 -6.47
C THR A 78 12.21 0.37 -6.11
N LEU A 79 11.72 0.25 -4.87
CA LEU A 79 10.54 0.95 -4.37
C LEU A 79 10.79 2.45 -4.17
N ALA A 80 11.96 2.81 -3.68
CA ALA A 80 12.37 4.22 -3.56
C ALA A 80 12.42 4.89 -4.95
N GLU A 81 13.05 4.24 -5.92
CA GLU A 81 13.08 4.69 -7.32
C GLU A 81 11.69 4.78 -7.94
N LEU A 82 10.82 3.77 -7.69
CA LEU A 82 9.44 3.77 -8.19
C LEU A 82 8.70 5.03 -7.77
N HIS A 83 8.85 5.49 -6.54
CA HIS A 83 8.14 6.66 -6.00
C HIS A 83 8.95 7.96 -6.06
N ASN A 84 10.14 7.96 -6.67
CA ASN A 84 11.05 9.10 -6.67
C ASN A 84 11.32 9.62 -5.25
N LYS A 85 11.58 8.69 -4.31
CA LYS A 85 11.91 8.97 -2.91
C LYS A 85 13.34 8.57 -2.60
N GLU A 86 13.91 9.16 -1.55
CA GLU A 86 15.30 8.88 -1.16
C GLU A 86 15.48 7.46 -0.63
N ALA A 87 14.46 6.92 0.04
CA ALA A 87 14.51 5.58 0.63
C ALA A 87 13.13 4.93 0.73
N ALA A 88 13.10 3.61 0.89
CA ALA A 88 11.92 2.84 1.23
C ALA A 88 12.24 1.78 2.29
N LEU A 89 11.20 1.30 2.97
CA LEU A 89 11.28 0.25 3.98
C LEU A 89 10.17 -0.77 3.76
N VAL A 90 10.54 -2.04 3.67
CA VAL A 90 9.61 -3.15 3.40
C VAL A 90 9.13 -3.79 4.70
N PHE A 91 7.84 -4.05 4.76
CA PHE A 91 7.13 -4.70 5.87
C PHE A 91 6.41 -5.97 5.39
N PRO A 92 6.01 -6.89 6.30
CA PRO A 92 5.24 -8.09 5.94
C PRO A 92 3.87 -7.78 5.30
N SER A 93 3.30 -6.60 5.53
CA SER A 93 2.07 -6.13 4.90
C SER A 93 1.99 -4.61 4.91
N ALA A 94 1.15 -4.03 4.03
CA ALA A 94 0.83 -2.61 4.07
C ALA A 94 0.09 -2.21 5.36
N TYR A 95 -0.68 -3.14 5.94
CA TYR A 95 -1.31 -2.93 7.24
C TYR A 95 -0.26 -2.64 8.32
N THR A 96 0.75 -3.50 8.43
CA THR A 96 1.86 -3.32 9.39
C THR A 96 2.67 -2.07 9.07
N ALA A 97 2.89 -1.76 7.79
CA ALA A 97 3.61 -0.56 7.35
C ALA A 97 2.89 0.71 7.82
N ASN A 98 1.57 0.82 7.60
CA ASN A 98 0.75 1.94 8.08
C ASN A 98 0.80 2.06 9.60
N GLN A 99 0.45 0.98 10.29
CA GLN A 99 0.37 0.97 11.75
C GLN A 99 1.71 1.34 12.39
N ALA A 100 2.80 0.68 11.98
CA ALA A 100 4.12 0.88 12.55
C ALA A 100 4.67 2.29 12.27
N THR A 101 4.50 2.79 11.05
CA THR A 101 5.01 4.11 10.65
C THR A 101 4.29 5.23 11.38
N ILE A 102 2.96 5.28 11.31
CA ILE A 102 2.16 6.36 11.92
C ILE A 102 2.34 6.36 13.45
N ALA A 103 2.23 5.17 14.07
CA ALA A 103 2.41 5.06 15.51
C ALA A 103 3.80 5.52 15.97
N THR A 104 4.86 5.18 15.22
CA THR A 104 6.24 5.52 15.59
C THR A 104 6.54 6.99 15.39
N LEU A 105 6.18 7.56 14.23
CA LEU A 105 6.41 8.97 13.95
C LEU A 105 5.64 9.85 14.93
N CYS A 106 4.32 9.64 15.06
CA CYS A 106 3.48 10.55 15.81
C CYS A 106 3.62 10.43 17.33
N ARG A 107 4.09 9.27 17.83
CA ARG A 107 4.35 9.11 19.29
C ARG A 107 5.52 9.95 19.77
N ASN A 108 6.51 10.17 18.91
CA ASN A 108 7.78 10.74 19.30
C ASN A 108 7.98 12.20 18.82
N ILE A 109 7.01 12.75 18.11
CA ILE A 109 6.99 14.16 17.73
C ILE A 109 6.07 14.89 18.73
N GLU A 110 6.66 15.70 19.62
CA GLU A 110 5.91 16.40 20.65
C GLU A 110 4.90 17.39 20.03
N GLY A 111 3.66 17.35 20.49
CA GLY A 111 2.61 18.24 20.05
C GLY A 111 2.10 18.02 18.63
N ILE A 112 2.46 16.89 17.98
CA ILE A 112 1.93 16.61 16.65
C ILE A 112 0.42 16.40 16.66
N GLU A 113 -0.26 16.99 15.70
CA GLU A 113 -1.69 16.81 15.47
C GLU A 113 -1.95 16.12 14.14
N ILE A 114 -2.81 15.11 14.16
CA ILE A 114 -3.11 14.26 13.00
C ILE A 114 -4.48 14.63 12.44
N PHE A 115 -4.56 14.81 11.13
CA PHE A 115 -5.80 15.08 10.40
C PHE A 115 -6.09 13.89 9.49
N SER A 116 -7.14 13.13 9.81
CA SER A 116 -7.47 11.86 9.14
C SER A 116 -8.79 11.98 8.39
N ASP A 117 -8.82 11.52 7.14
CA ASP A 117 -10.09 11.34 6.44
C ASP A 117 -10.95 10.30 7.16
N ARG A 118 -12.26 10.54 7.20
CA ARG A 118 -13.24 9.69 7.90
C ARG A 118 -13.30 8.27 7.38
N LEU A 119 -13.04 8.05 6.09
CA LEU A 119 -13.11 6.75 5.44
C LEU A 119 -11.75 6.06 5.33
N ASN A 120 -10.71 6.57 5.95
CA ASN A 120 -9.40 5.95 5.97
C ASN A 120 -9.46 4.48 6.43
N HIS A 121 -8.64 3.65 5.79
CA HIS A 121 -8.54 2.22 6.06
C HIS A 121 -8.20 1.92 7.52
N ALA A 122 -8.69 0.78 8.03
CA ALA A 122 -8.49 0.34 9.41
C ALA A 122 -7.02 0.36 9.87
N SER A 123 -6.05 0.10 8.99
CA SER A 123 -4.62 0.14 9.32
C SER A 123 -4.11 1.55 9.64
N LEU A 124 -4.64 2.57 8.94
CA LEU A 124 -4.34 3.98 9.21
C LEU A 124 -4.94 4.39 10.57
N ILE A 125 -6.21 4.05 10.78
CA ILE A 125 -6.92 4.32 12.05
C ILE A 125 -6.19 3.67 13.23
N GLU A 126 -5.74 2.43 13.09
CA GLU A 126 -5.01 1.71 14.13
C GLU A 126 -3.63 2.35 14.39
N GLY A 127 -2.93 2.79 13.36
CA GLY A 127 -1.68 3.55 13.49
C GLY A 127 -1.88 4.86 14.26
N ILE A 128 -2.95 5.60 13.96
CA ILE A 128 -3.33 6.84 14.64
C ILE A 128 -3.63 6.58 16.13
N ARG A 129 -4.45 5.60 16.43
CA ARG A 129 -4.79 5.23 17.82
C ARG A 129 -3.56 4.83 18.62
N ASN A 130 -2.67 4.04 18.03
CA ASN A 130 -1.46 3.56 18.68
C ASN A 130 -0.40 4.66 18.85
N SER A 131 -0.48 5.75 18.12
CA SER A 131 0.40 6.91 18.29
C SER A 131 0.16 7.65 19.60
N LYS A 132 -1.08 7.65 20.11
CA LYS A 132 -1.57 8.45 21.25
C LYS A 132 -1.47 9.96 21.02
N ALA A 133 -1.19 10.40 19.81
CA ALA A 133 -1.22 11.80 19.42
C ALA A 133 -2.66 12.32 19.35
N GLN A 134 -2.84 13.64 19.47
CA GLN A 134 -4.13 14.26 19.21
C GLN A 134 -4.48 14.09 17.74
N TYR A 135 -5.74 13.76 17.45
CA TYR A 135 -6.19 13.59 16.08
C TYR A 135 -7.57 14.20 15.84
N HIS A 136 -7.78 14.65 14.62
CA HIS A 136 -8.99 15.25 14.10
C HIS A 136 -9.45 14.43 12.90
N ILE A 137 -10.75 14.14 12.85
CA ILE A 137 -11.35 13.41 11.70
C ILE A 137 -12.12 14.43 10.87
N PHE A 138 -11.71 14.63 9.62
CA PHE A 138 -12.49 15.43 8.68
C PHE A 138 -13.46 14.56 7.86
N GLU A 139 -14.59 15.16 7.46
CA GLU A 139 -15.56 14.48 6.62
C GLU A 139 -14.94 14.09 5.29
N HIS A 140 -15.37 12.94 4.76
CA HIS A 140 -14.75 12.31 3.58
C HIS A 140 -14.66 13.29 2.39
N ASN A 141 -13.43 13.52 1.94
CA ASN A 141 -13.10 14.43 0.85
C ASN A 141 -13.59 15.89 1.02
N ASP A 142 -13.95 16.30 2.23
CA ASP A 142 -14.39 17.67 2.54
C ASP A 142 -13.19 18.56 2.89
N MET A 143 -12.74 19.32 1.91
CA MET A 143 -11.56 20.20 2.04
C MET A 143 -11.85 21.46 2.82
N ASP A 144 -13.09 21.93 2.88
CA ASP A 144 -13.49 23.06 3.70
C ASP A 144 -13.47 22.66 5.19
N HIS A 145 -13.97 21.46 5.51
CA HIS A 145 -13.87 20.92 6.86
C HIS A 145 -12.40 20.69 7.26
N LEU A 146 -11.57 20.09 6.39
CA LEU A 146 -10.14 19.95 6.66
C LEU A 146 -9.46 21.31 6.90
N SER A 147 -9.76 22.33 6.07
CA SER A 147 -9.21 23.68 6.24
C SER A 147 -9.60 24.28 7.58
N SER A 148 -10.87 24.16 7.99
CA SER A 148 -11.37 24.67 9.26
C SER A 148 -10.68 24.04 10.47
N LEU A 149 -10.44 22.73 10.43
CA LEU A 149 -9.71 22.01 11.48
C LEU A 149 -8.25 22.46 11.57
N LEU A 150 -7.59 22.62 10.41
CA LEU A 150 -6.20 23.11 10.34
C LEU A 150 -6.08 24.55 10.84
N GLU A 151 -7.06 25.41 10.56
CA GLU A 151 -7.12 26.80 11.04
C GLU A 151 -7.33 26.92 12.55
N ALA A 152 -8.07 25.96 13.13
CA ALA A 152 -8.32 25.92 14.58
C ALA A 152 -7.11 25.41 15.40
N THR A 153 -6.12 24.81 14.72
CA THR A 153 -4.93 24.23 15.36
C THR A 153 -3.84 25.30 15.53
N ASN A 154 -3.03 25.17 16.57
CA ASN A 154 -1.87 26.05 16.77
C ASN A 154 -0.98 26.04 15.52
N ILE A 155 -0.63 27.24 15.02
CA ILE A 155 0.16 27.40 13.79
C ILE A 155 1.51 26.71 13.88
N ASP A 156 2.14 26.71 15.04
CA ASP A 156 3.46 26.14 15.29
C ASP A 156 3.45 24.64 15.60
N ALA A 157 2.27 24.04 15.82
CA ALA A 157 2.18 22.61 16.08
C ALA A 157 2.54 21.81 14.82
N PRO A 158 3.37 20.75 14.92
CA PRO A 158 3.59 19.81 13.82
C PRO A 158 2.27 19.17 13.40
N LYS A 159 2.03 19.02 12.11
CA LYS A 159 0.78 18.50 11.56
C LYS A 159 1.04 17.36 10.58
N LEU A 160 0.18 16.35 10.62
CA LEU A 160 0.21 15.23 9.67
C LEU A 160 -1.20 15.03 9.06
N ILE A 161 -1.31 15.17 7.75
CA ILE A 161 -2.55 14.86 7.01
C ILE A 161 -2.43 13.45 6.44
N ILE A 162 -3.43 12.59 6.74
CA ILE A 162 -3.46 11.18 6.33
C ILE A 162 -4.69 10.95 5.44
N CYS A 163 -4.48 10.43 4.23
CA CYS A 163 -5.54 10.07 3.30
C CYS A 163 -5.13 8.89 2.42
N GLU A 164 -6.12 8.24 1.80
CA GLU A 164 -5.90 7.29 0.71
C GLU A 164 -6.02 8.01 -0.64
N SER A 165 -5.29 7.56 -1.64
CA SER A 165 -5.43 8.09 -3.01
C SER A 165 -6.71 7.60 -3.68
N ILE A 166 -7.08 6.34 -3.42
CA ILE A 166 -8.33 5.70 -3.82
C ILE A 166 -8.85 4.91 -2.62
N TYR A 167 -10.07 5.19 -2.20
CA TYR A 167 -10.74 4.51 -1.11
C TYR A 167 -11.32 3.17 -1.56
N SER A 168 -11.01 2.11 -0.82
CA SER A 168 -11.23 0.72 -1.28
C SER A 168 -12.69 0.32 -1.47
N MET A 169 -13.58 0.84 -0.64
CA MET A 169 -14.99 0.44 -0.62
C MET A 169 -15.83 1.28 -1.58
N GLU A 170 -15.52 2.55 -1.68
CA GLU A 170 -16.24 3.54 -2.47
C GLU A 170 -15.68 3.66 -3.89
N GLY A 171 -14.41 3.28 -4.11
CA GLY A 171 -13.71 3.47 -5.38
C GLY A 171 -13.47 4.95 -5.74
N ILE A 172 -13.66 5.85 -4.78
CA ILE A 172 -13.56 7.30 -4.98
C ILE A 172 -12.12 7.76 -4.78
N ARG A 173 -11.67 8.68 -5.64
CA ARG A 173 -10.36 9.34 -5.53
C ARG A 173 -10.41 10.50 -4.54
N SER A 174 -9.35 10.68 -3.78
CA SER A 174 -9.19 11.89 -2.96
C SER A 174 -8.93 13.13 -3.82
N PRO A 175 -9.31 14.32 -3.36
CA PRO A 175 -8.97 15.59 -3.99
C PRO A 175 -7.52 15.98 -3.69
N LEU A 176 -6.56 15.15 -4.13
CA LEU A 176 -5.15 15.19 -3.72
C LEU A 176 -4.48 16.54 -4.00
N LYS A 177 -4.87 17.25 -5.08
CA LYS A 177 -4.37 18.61 -5.37
C LYS A 177 -4.68 19.59 -4.26
N GLU A 178 -5.91 19.54 -3.73
CA GLU A 178 -6.36 20.42 -2.65
C GLU A 178 -5.72 20.02 -1.31
N ILE A 179 -5.59 18.73 -1.03
CA ILE A 179 -4.90 18.22 0.15
C ILE A 179 -3.45 18.73 0.19
N VAL A 180 -2.72 18.63 -0.93
CA VAL A 180 -1.35 19.13 -1.04
C VAL A 180 -1.29 20.66 -0.89
N ARG A 181 -2.26 21.39 -1.46
CA ARG A 181 -2.36 22.84 -1.30
C ARG A 181 -2.55 23.24 0.17
N LEU A 182 -3.45 22.55 0.88
CA LEU A 182 -3.69 22.77 2.29
C LEU A 182 -2.46 22.37 3.13
N ALA A 183 -1.84 21.23 2.85
CA ALA A 183 -0.62 20.80 3.53
C ALA A 183 0.48 21.89 3.47
N LYS A 184 0.71 22.45 2.28
CA LYS A 184 1.67 23.55 2.09
C LYS A 184 1.25 24.82 2.85
N LYS A 185 -0.03 25.21 2.78
CA LYS A 185 -0.56 26.41 3.48
C LYS A 185 -0.33 26.33 4.99
N PHE A 186 -0.50 25.14 5.57
CA PHE A 186 -0.44 24.94 7.02
C PHE A 186 0.84 24.24 7.50
N ASN A 187 1.84 24.10 6.64
CA ASN A 187 3.11 23.41 6.91
C ASN A 187 2.90 22.01 7.52
N ALA A 188 1.99 21.26 6.94
CA ALA A 188 1.67 19.90 7.35
C ALA A 188 2.42 18.87 6.51
N ILE A 189 2.86 17.79 7.14
CA ILE A 189 3.39 16.59 6.49
C ILE A 189 2.23 15.83 5.84
N THR A 190 2.46 15.23 4.68
CA THR A 190 1.48 14.41 3.97
C THR A 190 1.81 12.93 4.06
N TYR A 191 0.83 12.12 4.45
CA TYR A 191 0.88 10.65 4.40
C TYR A 191 -0.19 10.15 3.44
N LEU A 192 0.24 9.58 2.33
CA LEU A 192 -0.62 9.08 1.27
C LEU A 192 -0.57 7.56 1.19
N ASP A 193 -1.71 6.91 1.33
CA ASP A 193 -1.86 5.48 1.06
C ASP A 193 -2.24 5.26 -0.41
N GLU A 194 -1.30 4.70 -1.18
CA GLU A 194 -1.45 4.37 -2.60
C GLU A 194 -1.76 2.88 -2.84
N VAL A 195 -2.17 2.15 -1.82
CA VAL A 195 -2.37 0.69 -1.86
C VAL A 195 -3.31 0.24 -2.99
N HIS A 196 -4.32 1.04 -3.34
CA HIS A 196 -5.29 0.75 -4.41
C HIS A 196 -4.93 1.35 -5.77
N SER A 197 -3.84 2.10 -5.87
CA SER A 197 -3.48 2.83 -7.09
C SER A 197 -2.11 2.46 -7.64
N VAL A 198 -1.15 2.11 -6.78
CA VAL A 198 0.19 1.68 -7.21
C VAL A 198 0.11 0.44 -8.12
N GLY A 199 0.87 0.46 -9.20
CA GLY A 199 0.85 -0.54 -10.27
C GLY A 199 -0.26 -0.33 -11.31
N LEU A 200 -1.24 0.57 -11.07
CA LEU A 200 -2.39 0.78 -11.96
C LEU A 200 -2.45 2.17 -12.60
N TYR A 201 -2.09 3.20 -11.86
CA TYR A 201 -2.22 4.59 -12.25
C TYR A 201 -0.85 5.25 -12.42
N GLY A 202 -0.82 6.30 -13.26
CA GLY A 202 0.41 6.98 -13.65
C GLY A 202 1.13 6.30 -14.83
N ASN A 203 2.09 7.00 -15.41
CA ASN A 203 2.81 6.53 -16.60
C ASN A 203 3.69 5.31 -16.33
N GLU A 204 4.30 5.27 -15.15
CA GLU A 204 5.14 4.15 -14.70
C GLU A 204 4.44 3.27 -13.65
N GLY A 205 3.16 3.54 -13.36
CA GLY A 205 2.39 2.79 -12.36
C GLY A 205 2.74 3.16 -10.92
N ARG A 206 3.17 4.40 -10.67
CA ARG A 206 3.54 4.87 -9.32
C ARG A 206 2.34 5.25 -8.46
N GLY A 207 1.15 5.43 -9.07
CA GLY A 207 -0.09 5.74 -8.40
C GLY A 207 -0.71 7.08 -8.83
N ILE A 208 -1.68 7.55 -8.05
CA ILE A 208 -2.41 8.81 -8.32
C ILE A 208 -1.51 10.05 -8.15
N ALA A 209 -0.57 10.02 -7.21
CA ALA A 209 0.36 11.12 -7.05
C ALA A 209 1.20 11.35 -8.33
N GLU A 210 1.64 10.29 -9.01
CA GLU A 210 2.31 10.39 -10.31
C GLU A 210 1.36 10.92 -11.39
N GLU A 211 0.17 10.34 -11.51
CA GLU A 211 -0.82 10.73 -12.53
C GLU A 211 -1.13 12.23 -12.48
N LEU A 212 -1.12 12.80 -11.28
CA LEU A 212 -1.40 14.22 -11.06
C LEU A 212 -0.15 15.12 -11.05
N GLY A 213 1.06 14.56 -11.19
CA GLY A 213 2.32 15.30 -11.11
C GLY A 213 2.63 15.83 -9.70
N LEU A 214 2.22 15.12 -8.66
CA LEU A 214 2.34 15.54 -7.26
C LEU A 214 3.34 14.70 -6.45
N SER A 215 4.04 13.72 -7.04
CA SER A 215 4.91 12.79 -6.32
C SER A 215 5.94 13.46 -5.41
N ASP A 216 6.55 14.56 -5.88
CA ASP A 216 7.55 15.31 -5.11
C ASP A 216 6.95 16.17 -3.98
N GLN A 217 5.63 16.29 -3.94
CA GLN A 217 4.90 17.11 -2.97
C GLN A 217 4.22 16.27 -1.87
N ILE A 218 4.33 14.96 -1.96
CA ILE A 218 3.90 14.02 -0.92
C ILE A 218 5.14 13.61 -0.11
N ASP A 219 5.09 13.68 1.19
CA ASP A 219 6.23 13.38 2.04
C ASP A 219 6.41 11.89 2.27
N ILE A 220 5.31 11.17 2.56
CA ILE A 220 5.31 9.75 2.89
C ILE A 220 4.29 9.03 2.02
N ILE A 221 4.73 7.99 1.32
CA ILE A 221 3.86 7.12 0.52
C ILE A 221 3.87 5.73 1.13
N ASN A 222 2.68 5.18 1.43
CA ASN A 222 2.49 3.77 1.73
C ASN A 222 1.98 3.03 0.49
N GLY A 223 2.47 1.83 0.28
CA GLY A 223 2.04 0.97 -0.82
C GLY A 223 2.04 -0.51 -0.44
N THR A 224 1.50 -1.33 -1.31
CA THR A 224 1.41 -2.77 -1.13
C THR A 224 2.07 -3.54 -2.26
N LEU A 225 2.63 -4.70 -1.93
CA LEU A 225 3.06 -5.70 -2.89
C LEU A 225 1.95 -6.72 -3.19
N SER A 226 0.85 -6.74 -2.41
CA SER A 226 -0.13 -7.81 -2.42
C SER A 226 -1.32 -7.59 -3.36
N LYS A 227 -1.35 -6.47 -4.07
CA LYS A 227 -2.40 -6.19 -5.05
C LYS A 227 -1.86 -6.23 -6.48
N SER A 228 -1.64 -5.09 -7.11
CA SER A 228 -1.18 -5.04 -8.51
C SER A 228 0.10 -5.84 -8.77
N PHE A 229 1.01 -5.89 -7.80
CA PHE A 229 2.25 -6.65 -7.93
C PHE A 229 2.10 -8.15 -7.60
N GLY A 230 0.97 -8.60 -7.07
CA GLY A 230 0.63 -10.01 -6.86
C GLY A 230 1.49 -10.75 -5.84
N GLN A 231 2.22 -10.05 -4.94
CA GLN A 231 3.15 -10.64 -3.98
C GLN A 231 2.70 -10.39 -2.53
N LEU A 232 3.43 -10.91 -1.56
CA LEU A 232 3.22 -10.63 -0.15
C LEU A 232 4.08 -9.44 0.30
N GLY A 233 3.48 -8.51 1.05
CA GLY A 233 4.20 -7.42 1.70
C GLY A 233 3.58 -6.06 1.49
N GLY A 234 4.16 -5.09 2.16
CA GLY A 234 3.86 -3.67 2.02
C GLY A 234 5.12 -2.85 2.26
N TYR A 235 5.05 -1.56 2.04
CA TYR A 235 6.21 -0.69 2.18
C TYR A 235 5.81 0.75 2.46
N VAL A 236 6.79 1.50 2.94
CA VAL A 236 6.73 2.96 3.04
C VAL A 236 7.91 3.54 2.28
N ALA A 237 7.68 4.60 1.50
CA ALA A 237 8.70 5.35 0.79
C ALA A 237 8.66 6.83 1.22
N ALA A 238 9.81 7.40 1.56
CA ALA A 238 9.92 8.77 2.08
C ALA A 238 11.39 9.28 1.99
N SER A 239 11.68 10.39 2.67
CA SER A 239 13.05 10.85 2.86
C SER A 239 13.88 9.83 3.64
N ALA A 240 15.20 9.82 3.42
CA ALA A 240 16.12 8.90 4.09
C ALA A 240 16.03 9.00 5.62
N ASN A 241 15.87 10.21 6.16
CA ASN A 241 15.77 10.46 7.59
C ASN A 241 14.50 9.84 8.20
N ILE A 242 13.34 9.95 7.52
CA ILE A 242 12.08 9.34 7.96
C ILE A 242 12.22 7.81 7.94
N ILE A 243 12.76 7.25 6.87
CA ILE A 243 12.93 5.80 6.73
C ILE A 243 13.91 5.25 7.77
N ASP A 244 15.03 5.92 8.01
CA ASP A 244 16.00 5.49 9.03
C ASP A 244 15.39 5.55 10.44
N TYR A 245 14.62 6.58 10.72
CA TYR A 245 13.90 6.70 11.98
C TYR A 245 12.89 5.56 12.19
N ILE A 246 12.08 5.24 11.18
CA ILE A 246 11.13 4.11 11.24
C ILE A 246 11.87 2.79 11.41
N ARG A 247 12.94 2.56 10.65
CA ARG A 247 13.81 1.37 10.75
C ARG A 247 14.38 1.17 12.17
N SER A 248 14.72 2.26 12.83
CA SER A 248 15.38 2.24 14.14
C SER A 248 14.42 2.13 15.32
N PHE A 249 13.18 2.62 15.18
CA PHE A 249 12.28 2.75 16.33
C PHE A 249 10.92 2.05 16.17
N ALA A 250 10.53 1.63 14.95
CA ALA A 250 9.24 0.98 14.76
C ALA A 250 9.25 -0.48 15.24
N SER A 251 8.56 -0.74 16.34
CA SER A 251 8.45 -2.10 16.91
C SER A 251 7.87 -3.11 15.91
N GLY A 252 6.92 -2.70 15.07
CA GLY A 252 6.34 -3.53 14.03
C GLY A 252 7.31 -3.87 12.88
N PHE A 253 8.46 -3.20 12.80
CA PHE A 253 9.57 -3.55 11.91
C PHE A 253 10.63 -4.37 12.65
N ILE A 254 11.06 -3.91 13.83
CA ILE A 254 12.18 -4.48 14.57
C ILE A 254 11.90 -5.91 15.05
N PHE A 255 10.68 -6.15 15.54
CA PHE A 255 10.30 -7.41 16.21
C PHE A 255 9.48 -8.37 15.33
N THR A 256 9.33 -8.10 14.04
CA THR A 256 8.66 -8.99 13.12
C THR A 256 9.64 -9.69 12.18
N SER A 257 9.35 -10.92 11.78
CA SER A 257 10.14 -11.62 10.76
C SER A 257 10.02 -10.89 9.42
N SER A 258 11.12 -10.87 8.66
CA SER A 258 11.10 -10.29 7.31
C SER A 258 10.32 -11.14 6.31
N ILE A 259 9.91 -10.55 5.21
CA ILE A 259 9.40 -11.33 4.07
C ILE A 259 10.49 -12.28 3.56
N ASN A 260 10.09 -13.34 2.86
CA ASN A 260 11.05 -14.28 2.27
C ASN A 260 11.87 -13.61 1.15
N PRO A 261 13.19 -13.86 1.03
CA PRO A 261 14.00 -13.35 -0.07
C PRO A 261 13.47 -13.68 -1.47
N SER A 262 12.80 -14.82 -1.66
CA SER A 262 12.18 -15.20 -2.92
C SER A 262 10.98 -14.31 -3.26
N ILE A 263 10.21 -13.90 -2.26
CA ILE A 263 9.11 -12.93 -2.43
C ILE A 263 9.68 -11.55 -2.75
N ALA A 264 10.77 -11.15 -2.12
CA ALA A 264 11.44 -9.89 -2.47
C ALA A 264 11.91 -9.88 -3.93
N ALA A 265 12.50 -10.98 -4.43
CA ALA A 265 12.92 -11.12 -5.82
C ALA A 265 11.73 -11.10 -6.80
N ALA A 266 10.67 -11.82 -6.49
CA ALA A 266 9.44 -11.84 -7.26
C ALA A 266 8.80 -10.43 -7.32
N SER A 267 8.81 -9.70 -6.20
CA SER A 267 8.31 -8.33 -6.14
C SER A 267 9.11 -7.38 -7.03
N ILE A 268 10.44 -7.47 -7.03
CA ILE A 268 11.30 -6.68 -7.92
C ILE A 268 10.91 -6.92 -9.37
N LYS A 269 10.84 -8.20 -9.78
CA LYS A 269 10.47 -8.56 -11.16
C LYS A 269 9.08 -8.07 -11.53
N SER A 270 8.11 -8.21 -10.62
CA SER A 270 6.75 -7.73 -10.83
C SER A 270 6.68 -6.21 -11.01
N ILE A 271 7.44 -5.44 -10.21
CA ILE A 271 7.52 -3.98 -10.34
C ILE A 271 8.15 -3.59 -11.68
N GLU A 272 9.26 -4.23 -12.09
CA GLU A 272 9.93 -4.00 -13.37
C GLU A 272 8.93 -4.20 -14.53
N LEU A 273 8.25 -5.36 -14.59
CA LEU A 273 7.29 -5.66 -15.64
C LEU A 273 6.07 -4.70 -15.65
N THR A 274 5.58 -4.36 -14.48
CA THR A 274 4.45 -3.42 -14.37
C THR A 274 4.84 -2.02 -14.83
N LYS A 275 6.04 -1.56 -14.48
CA LYS A 275 6.57 -0.26 -14.91
C LYS A 275 6.71 -0.17 -16.43
N GLU A 276 7.23 -1.23 -17.05
CA GLU A 276 7.48 -1.29 -18.50
C GLU A 276 6.21 -1.48 -19.35
N SER A 277 5.13 -2.01 -18.77
CA SER A 277 3.94 -2.39 -19.54
C SER A 277 2.73 -1.48 -19.30
N GLU A 278 2.60 -0.44 -20.10
CA GLU A 278 1.37 0.36 -20.17
C GLU A 278 0.16 -0.50 -20.58
N ILE A 279 0.35 -1.50 -21.43
CA ILE A 279 -0.71 -2.37 -21.95
C ILE A 279 -1.43 -3.10 -20.82
N LEU A 280 -0.71 -3.58 -19.79
CA LEU A 280 -1.33 -4.24 -18.64
C LEU A 280 -2.26 -3.30 -17.87
N ARG A 281 -1.84 -2.07 -17.67
CA ARG A 281 -2.63 -1.04 -16.97
C ARG A 281 -3.85 -0.58 -17.77
N LEU A 282 -3.70 -0.42 -19.08
CA LEU A 282 -4.80 -0.06 -19.98
C LEU A 282 -5.83 -1.19 -20.08
N ARG A 283 -5.39 -2.45 -20.11
CA ARG A 283 -6.29 -3.60 -20.21
C ARG A 283 -7.24 -3.68 -19.02
N ILE A 284 -6.76 -3.49 -17.80
CA ILE A 284 -7.64 -3.52 -16.62
C ILE A 284 -8.61 -2.34 -16.62
N ARG A 285 -8.17 -1.14 -17.01
CA ARG A 285 -9.02 0.04 -17.10
C ARG A 285 -10.15 -0.16 -18.12
N SER A 286 -9.85 -0.70 -19.30
CA SER A 286 -10.87 -0.98 -20.32
C SER A 286 -11.85 -2.07 -19.87
N CYS A 287 -11.37 -3.09 -19.14
CA CYS A 287 -12.22 -4.14 -18.59
C CYS A 287 -13.21 -3.58 -17.53
N LEU A 288 -12.74 -2.69 -16.66
CA LEU A 288 -13.58 -2.05 -15.65
C LEU A 288 -14.68 -1.18 -16.27
N LEU A 289 -14.37 -0.43 -17.32
CA LEU A 289 -15.36 0.38 -18.05
C LEU A 289 -16.43 -0.51 -18.69
N TYR A 290 -16.01 -1.60 -19.36
CA TYR A 290 -16.96 -2.55 -19.97
C TYR A 290 -17.90 -3.19 -18.95
N THR A 291 -17.41 -3.55 -17.76
CA THR A 291 -18.25 -4.15 -16.71
C THR A 291 -19.22 -3.14 -16.08
N SER A 292 -18.84 -1.88 -15.99
CA SER A 292 -19.73 -0.80 -15.52
C SER A 292 -20.87 -0.56 -16.51
N ASP A 293 -20.56 -0.42 -17.79
CA ASP A 293 -21.58 -0.22 -18.85
C ASP A 293 -22.55 -1.40 -18.93
N ALA A 294 -22.07 -2.64 -18.79
CA ALA A 294 -22.92 -3.82 -18.78
C ALA A 294 -23.86 -3.90 -17.56
N ALA A 295 -23.48 -3.30 -16.43
CA ALA A 295 -24.35 -3.23 -15.24
C ALA A 295 -25.45 -2.18 -15.41
N ASP A 296 -25.19 -1.09 -16.13
CA ASP A 296 -26.15 -0.02 -16.38
C ASP A 296 -27.23 -0.41 -17.41
N GLU A 297 -26.92 -1.36 -18.30
CA GLU A 297 -27.90 -1.88 -19.28
C GLU A 297 -29.01 -2.77 -18.67
N TRP A 298 -28.90 -3.16 -17.39
CA TRP A 298 -29.85 -4.04 -16.69
C TRP A 298 -30.66 -3.33 -15.59
N LEU A 299 -30.53 -2.03 -15.45
CA LEU A 299 -31.34 -1.16 -14.58
C LEU A 299 -32.32 -0.34 -15.39
#